data_deed57a82aa4fc5e9ecf3fb98cac29bc
#
_entry.id   deed57a82aa4fc5e9ecf3fb98cac29bc
#
_cell.length_a   1.000
_cell.length_b   1.000
_cell.length_c   1.000
_cell.angle_alpha   90.00
_cell.angle_beta   90.00
_cell.angle_gamma   90.00
#
_symmetry.space_group_name_H-M   'P 1'
#
loop_
_entity.id
_entity.type
_entity.pdbx_description
1 polymer ?
#
loop_
_entity_poly.entity_id
_entity_poly.type
_entity_poly.pdbx_seq_one_letter_code
_entity_poly.pdbx_strand_id
1 'polypeptide(L)'
;MTHNDNIILSDDRGSIYSVNQRGKVIWKKNIYKKIYKKIYKKLTFSIYKDKIYVADNLGFIYSINLENGKLVWLKNHGVPLKSNIKVFDNKLFLINQDNRTICIDVESGSLIWDIRSVSSFIKSQNLLGLSVSKNGELVLLNSSGELQKIKATNGMIYWSLNAIGSFLAHDKDFFSSSNIVISDEDVIFSTSVAIFSYNLLTGALNWLQELESFNTPIIDNNNVFTITNNGYLVNLEKDSGKIIRSVNILKNLKKKKRKTNISGFVIGSGKIYATTLNGYLIVCSAISGQVESIKKIGDSIVASPIISKDSLYILTAKSRILGFN
;
A
#
# COMPACT_ATOMS: atom_id res chain seq x y z
N MET A 1 1.23 -1.89 10.95
CA MET A 1 0.19 -2.95 11.05
C MET A 1 -0.17 -3.15 12.50
N THR A 2 -1.37 -3.64 12.80
CA THR A 2 -1.81 -3.97 14.17
C THR A 2 -2.20 -5.43 14.27
N HIS A 3 -1.89 -6.07 15.39
CA HIS A 3 -2.29 -7.45 15.70
C HIS A 3 -2.37 -7.63 17.22
N ASN A 4 -3.49 -8.16 17.73
CA ASN A 4 -3.70 -8.42 19.17
C ASN A 4 -3.21 -7.27 20.08
N ASP A 5 -3.68 -6.04 19.78
CA ASP A 5 -3.34 -4.81 20.50
C ASP A 5 -1.90 -4.31 20.36
N ASN A 6 -1.08 -5.01 19.59
CA ASN A 6 0.28 -4.58 19.31
C ASN A 6 0.39 -3.90 17.95
N ILE A 7 1.26 -2.91 17.86
CA ILE A 7 1.61 -2.21 16.62
C ILE A 7 2.96 -2.77 16.15
N ILE A 8 2.98 -3.27 14.91
CA ILE A 8 4.22 -3.71 14.26
C ILE A 8 4.67 -2.59 13.33
N LEU A 9 5.91 -2.17 13.48
CA LEU A 9 6.53 -1.11 12.69
C LEU A 9 8.02 -1.39 12.44
N SER A 10 8.59 -0.67 11.49
CA SER A 10 10.02 -0.77 11.17
C SER A 10 10.68 0.62 11.10
N ASP A 11 11.99 0.64 11.32
CA ASP A 11 12.83 1.80 11.07
C ASP A 11 13.59 1.67 9.72
N ASP A 12 14.23 2.75 9.30
CA ASP A 12 15.03 2.84 8.09
C ASP A 12 16.36 2.06 8.16
N ARG A 13 16.75 1.58 9.34
CA ARG A 13 17.90 0.71 9.57
C ARG A 13 17.54 -0.78 9.51
N GLY A 14 16.26 -1.08 9.29
CA GLY A 14 15.74 -2.43 9.13
C GLY A 14 15.44 -3.13 10.45
N SER A 15 15.30 -2.41 11.55
CA SER A 15 14.76 -2.99 12.77
C SER A 15 13.25 -3.05 12.71
N ILE A 16 12.67 -4.13 13.19
CA ILE A 16 11.24 -4.33 13.37
C ILE A 16 10.97 -4.30 14.87
N TYR A 17 9.89 -3.66 15.22
CA TYR A 17 9.44 -3.50 16.60
C TYR A 17 8.01 -4.01 16.74
N SER A 18 7.73 -4.67 17.84
CA SER A 18 6.40 -4.86 18.38
C SER A 18 6.22 -3.92 19.57
N VAL A 19 5.20 -3.09 19.52
CA VAL A 19 4.92 -2.05 20.51
C VAL A 19 3.47 -2.22 20.97
N ASN A 20 3.22 -2.20 22.27
CA ASN A 20 1.85 -2.24 22.79
C ASN A 20 1.16 -0.86 22.67
N GLN A 21 -0.13 -0.80 22.94
CA GLN A 21 -0.93 0.42 22.90
C GLN A 21 -0.42 1.53 23.85
N ARG A 22 0.31 1.18 24.92
CA ARG A 22 0.93 2.12 25.87
C ARG A 22 2.28 2.64 25.39
N GLY A 23 2.74 2.26 24.18
CA GLY A 23 4.03 2.67 23.60
C GLY A 23 5.24 1.88 24.12
N LYS A 24 5.04 0.82 24.92
CA LYS A 24 6.13 -0.03 25.40
C LYS A 24 6.56 -1.01 24.31
N VAL A 25 7.87 -1.02 24.01
CA VAL A 25 8.47 -2.03 23.11
C VAL A 25 8.42 -3.40 23.79
N ILE A 26 7.74 -4.35 23.16
CA ILE A 26 7.67 -5.74 23.61
C ILE A 26 8.92 -6.50 23.15
N TRP A 27 9.22 -6.38 21.87
CA TRP A 27 10.45 -6.90 21.29
C TRP A 27 10.95 -6.04 20.13
N LYS A 28 12.23 -6.16 19.84
CA LYS A 28 12.91 -5.55 18.69
C LYS A 28 13.76 -6.60 17.99
N LYS A 29 13.70 -6.64 16.65
CA LYS A 29 14.54 -7.53 15.84
C LYS A 29 15.17 -6.76 14.69
N ASN A 30 16.48 -7.00 14.48
CA ASN A 30 17.21 -6.57 13.30
C ASN A 30 18.04 -7.76 12.78
N ILE A 31 17.91 -8.11 11.52
CA ILE A 31 18.56 -9.26 10.89
C ILE A 31 19.86 -8.87 10.17
N TYR A 32 20.10 -7.57 9.99
CA TYR A 32 21.18 -7.11 9.10
C TYR A 32 22.54 -7.12 9.77
N LYS A 33 23.54 -7.69 9.07
CA LYS A 33 24.95 -7.66 9.46
C LYS A 33 25.53 -6.23 9.35
N LYS A 34 26.72 -6.01 9.94
CA LYS A 34 27.40 -4.70 9.94
C LYS A 34 27.57 -4.08 8.55
N ILE A 35 27.82 -4.90 7.51
CA ILE A 35 27.98 -4.45 6.12
C ILE A 35 26.77 -3.69 5.58
N TYR A 36 25.58 -4.04 6.03
CA TYR A 36 24.33 -3.41 5.59
C TYR A 36 23.90 -2.21 6.46
N LYS A 37 24.61 -1.87 7.55
CA LYS A 37 24.18 -0.86 8.52
C LYS A 37 23.97 0.53 7.93
N LYS A 38 24.78 0.93 6.94
CA LYS A 38 24.72 2.24 6.29
C LYS A 38 23.71 2.34 5.16
N ILE A 39 23.15 1.22 4.71
CA ILE A 39 22.19 1.19 3.61
C ILE A 39 20.79 1.44 4.17
N TYR A 40 20.06 2.35 3.55
CA TYR A 40 18.65 2.58 3.83
C TYR A 40 17.83 1.33 3.47
N LYS A 41 17.00 0.84 4.41
CA LYS A 41 16.11 -0.31 4.20
C LYS A 41 14.69 0.18 4.09
N LYS A 42 14.03 -0.25 3.03
CA LYS A 42 12.58 -0.10 2.85
C LYS A 42 11.97 -1.48 3.05
N LEU A 43 11.28 -1.65 4.18
CA LEU A 43 10.65 -2.92 4.52
C LEU A 43 9.16 -2.88 4.17
N THR A 44 8.68 -3.98 3.60
CA THR A 44 7.25 -4.30 3.54
C THR A 44 7.00 -5.54 4.37
N PHE A 45 5.83 -5.65 5.00
CA PHE A 45 5.51 -6.81 5.82
C PHE A 45 4.03 -7.16 5.78
N SER A 46 3.76 -8.43 6.05
CA SER A 46 2.43 -9.00 6.21
C SER A 46 2.41 -9.90 7.43
N ILE A 47 1.27 -9.94 8.11
CA ILE A 47 1.03 -10.84 9.23
C ILE A 47 0.12 -11.95 8.74
N TYR A 48 0.52 -13.19 9.00
CA TYR A 48 -0.30 -14.37 8.73
C TYR A 48 -0.08 -15.42 9.80
N LYS A 49 -1.16 -15.86 10.44
CA LYS A 49 -1.13 -16.75 11.62
C LYS A 49 -0.25 -16.12 12.73
N ASP A 50 0.72 -16.85 13.22
CA ASP A 50 1.66 -16.51 14.30
C ASP A 50 2.97 -15.87 13.80
N LYS A 51 3.05 -15.51 12.51
CA LYS A 51 4.28 -15.04 11.87
C LYS A 51 4.12 -13.67 11.19
N ILE A 52 5.22 -12.94 11.16
CA ILE A 52 5.42 -11.75 10.35
C ILE A 52 6.35 -12.12 9.20
N TYR A 53 5.93 -11.87 7.98
CA TYR A 53 6.73 -12.00 6.78
C TYR A 53 7.21 -10.64 6.35
N VAL A 54 8.49 -10.52 6.06
CA VAL A 54 9.15 -9.25 5.75
C VAL A 54 9.91 -9.40 4.46
N ALA A 55 9.80 -8.38 3.60
CA ALA A 55 10.57 -8.26 2.38
C ALA A 55 11.22 -6.88 2.29
N ASP A 56 12.38 -6.78 1.65
CA ASP A 56 13.14 -5.54 1.59
C ASP A 56 13.67 -5.18 0.19
N ASN A 57 14.22 -3.98 0.12
CA ASN A 57 14.87 -3.44 -1.07
C ASN A 57 16.30 -3.98 -1.32
N LEU A 58 16.76 -4.97 -0.57
CA LEU A 58 18.04 -5.66 -0.76
C LEU A 58 17.86 -7.09 -1.29
N GLY A 59 16.60 -7.54 -1.45
CA GLY A 59 16.26 -8.88 -1.91
C GLY A 59 16.11 -9.91 -0.80
N PHE A 60 16.11 -9.52 0.47
CA PHE A 60 15.84 -10.44 1.56
C PHE A 60 14.34 -10.62 1.79
N ILE A 61 13.93 -11.86 1.99
CA ILE A 61 12.62 -12.24 2.50
C ILE A 61 12.86 -13.10 3.74
N TYR A 62 12.13 -12.83 4.82
CA TYR A 62 12.28 -13.59 6.06
C TYR A 62 10.98 -13.63 6.86
N SER A 63 10.89 -14.64 7.70
CA SER A 63 9.80 -14.84 8.64
C SER A 63 10.26 -14.67 10.07
N ILE A 64 9.46 -13.99 10.86
CA ILE A 64 9.69 -13.74 12.29
C ILE A 64 8.46 -14.22 13.05
N ASN A 65 8.66 -14.87 14.18
CA ASN A 65 7.58 -15.19 15.10
C ASN A 65 6.99 -13.89 15.68
N LEU A 66 5.68 -13.75 15.60
CA LEU A 66 4.93 -12.55 15.96
C LEU A 66 5.00 -12.22 17.46
N GLU A 67 5.04 -13.23 18.31
CA GLU A 67 5.00 -13.06 19.77
C GLU A 67 6.35 -12.58 20.34
N ASN A 68 7.46 -13.15 19.86
CA ASN A 68 8.77 -12.98 20.49
C ASN A 68 9.86 -12.40 19.57
N GLY A 69 9.55 -12.15 18.30
CA GLY A 69 10.49 -11.59 17.32
C GLY A 69 11.64 -12.54 16.91
N LYS A 70 11.57 -13.83 17.22
CA LYS A 70 12.59 -14.80 16.79
C LYS A 70 12.51 -15.04 15.29
N LEU A 71 13.68 -15.05 14.63
CA LEU A 71 13.79 -15.39 13.22
C LEU A 71 13.44 -16.87 13.01
N VAL A 72 12.51 -17.13 12.10
CA VAL A 72 12.10 -18.48 11.71
C VAL A 72 12.92 -18.95 10.52
N TRP A 73 12.89 -18.19 9.42
CA TRP A 73 13.73 -18.42 8.25
C TRP A 73 14.11 -17.10 7.56
N LEU A 74 15.18 -17.16 6.75
CA LEU A 74 15.71 -16.04 5.97
C LEU A 74 16.17 -16.56 4.62
N LYS A 75 15.72 -15.91 3.54
CA LYS A 75 16.14 -16.18 2.16
C LYS A 75 16.61 -14.88 1.51
N ASN A 76 17.58 -14.97 0.61
CA ASN A 76 18.00 -13.86 -0.24
C ASN A 76 17.75 -14.24 -1.70
N HIS A 77 16.91 -13.46 -2.38
CA HIS A 77 16.54 -13.65 -3.78
C HIS A 77 17.45 -12.83 -4.73
N GLY A 78 18.38 -12.04 -4.20
CA GLY A 78 19.39 -11.30 -4.97
C GLY A 78 18.85 -10.08 -5.74
N VAL A 79 17.52 -9.91 -5.82
CA VAL A 79 16.88 -8.82 -6.55
C VAL A 79 15.96 -8.05 -5.59
N PRO A 80 16.02 -6.70 -5.54
CA PRO A 80 15.17 -5.87 -4.72
C PRO A 80 13.68 -6.19 -4.89
N LEU A 81 12.95 -6.24 -3.77
CA LEU A 81 11.51 -6.48 -3.78
C LEU A 81 10.76 -5.14 -3.85
N LYS A 82 9.74 -5.08 -4.68
CA LYS A 82 9.07 -3.86 -5.10
C LYS A 82 7.56 -3.88 -4.94
N SER A 83 6.99 -4.84 -4.22
CA SER A 83 5.57 -4.85 -3.88
C SER A 83 5.36 -5.02 -2.39
N ASN A 84 4.13 -4.78 -1.95
CA ASN A 84 3.68 -5.30 -0.66
C ASN A 84 3.59 -6.82 -0.71
N ILE A 85 3.80 -7.47 0.43
CA ILE A 85 3.61 -8.91 0.58
C ILE A 85 2.11 -9.19 0.62
N LYS A 86 1.66 -10.14 -0.19
CA LYS A 86 0.31 -10.73 -0.10
C LYS A 86 0.43 -12.18 0.32
N VAL A 87 -0.56 -12.62 1.10
CA VAL A 87 -0.60 -14.01 1.61
C VAL A 87 -1.95 -14.60 1.28
N PHE A 88 -1.94 -15.81 0.74
CA PHE A 88 -3.13 -16.60 0.50
C PHE A 88 -2.75 -18.10 0.50
N ASP A 89 -3.55 -18.92 1.16
CA ASP A 89 -3.41 -20.39 1.19
C ASP A 89 -1.98 -20.87 1.43
N ASN A 90 -1.38 -20.44 2.55
CA ASN A 90 0.00 -20.75 2.95
C ASN A 90 1.08 -20.39 1.91
N LYS A 91 0.82 -19.40 1.05
CA LYS A 91 1.76 -18.88 0.04
C LYS A 91 1.94 -17.38 0.19
N LEU A 92 3.17 -16.92 0.00
CA LEU A 92 3.53 -15.50 -0.09
C LEU A 92 3.69 -15.11 -1.55
N PHE A 93 3.19 -13.93 -1.90
CA PHE A 93 3.31 -13.37 -3.24
C PHE A 93 3.97 -12.00 -3.18
N LEU A 94 4.94 -11.78 -4.06
CA LEU A 94 5.70 -10.54 -4.18
C LEU A 94 6.08 -10.29 -5.64
N ILE A 95 6.39 -9.03 -5.95
CA ILE A 95 6.97 -8.62 -7.23
C ILE A 95 8.34 -8.02 -6.94
N ASN A 96 9.35 -8.44 -7.70
CA ASN A 96 10.69 -7.87 -7.63
C ASN A 96 10.88 -6.72 -8.62
N GLN A 97 12.05 -6.08 -8.57
CA GLN A 97 12.40 -4.93 -9.43
C GLN A 97 12.44 -5.26 -10.93
N ASP A 98 12.55 -6.54 -11.31
CA ASP A 98 12.60 -7.00 -12.69
C ASP A 98 11.22 -7.43 -13.22
N ASN A 99 10.13 -6.98 -12.58
CA ASN A 99 8.74 -7.35 -12.90
C ASN A 99 8.51 -8.87 -12.83
N ARG A 100 9.22 -9.56 -11.95
CA ARG A 100 9.05 -10.98 -11.73
C ARG A 100 8.16 -11.18 -10.52
N THR A 101 7.03 -11.85 -10.70
CA THR A 101 6.14 -12.24 -9.61
C THR A 101 6.61 -13.57 -9.07
N ILE A 102 6.82 -13.64 -7.77
CA ILE A 102 7.31 -14.83 -7.07
C ILE A 102 6.28 -15.32 -6.05
N CYS A 103 6.14 -16.62 -5.98
CA CYS A 103 5.35 -17.34 -4.99
C CYS A 103 6.27 -18.18 -4.11
N ILE A 104 6.12 -18.01 -2.80
CA ILE A 104 7.00 -18.62 -1.79
C ILE A 104 6.14 -19.36 -0.77
N ASP A 105 6.60 -20.50 -0.34
CA ASP A 105 6.02 -21.26 0.77
C ASP A 105 6.22 -20.53 2.10
N VAL A 106 5.16 -20.35 2.88
CA VAL A 106 5.20 -19.60 4.15
C VAL A 106 6.03 -20.27 5.23
N GLU A 107 6.11 -21.62 5.24
CA GLU A 107 6.80 -22.35 6.31
C GLU A 107 8.30 -22.46 6.08
N SER A 108 8.71 -22.72 4.84
CA SER A 108 10.10 -22.98 4.48
C SER A 108 10.82 -21.77 3.85
N GLY A 109 10.06 -20.79 3.31
CA GLY A 109 10.60 -19.73 2.48
C GLY A 109 11.12 -20.21 1.12
N SER A 110 10.76 -21.40 0.67
CA SER A 110 11.18 -21.97 -0.60
C SER A 110 10.34 -21.41 -1.75
N LEU A 111 10.97 -21.18 -2.91
CA LEU A 111 10.28 -20.76 -4.12
C LEU A 111 9.38 -21.89 -4.62
N ILE A 112 8.10 -21.60 -4.86
CA ILE A 112 7.12 -22.56 -5.43
C ILE A 112 7.05 -22.37 -6.95
N TRP A 113 6.82 -21.11 -7.38
CA TRP A 113 6.81 -20.72 -8.78
C TRP A 113 7.21 -19.26 -8.94
N ASP A 114 7.62 -18.90 -10.14
CA ASP A 114 7.82 -17.52 -10.50
C ASP A 114 7.46 -17.27 -11.97
N ILE A 115 7.00 -16.05 -12.25
CA ILE A 115 6.56 -15.62 -13.57
C ILE A 115 7.23 -14.30 -13.90
N ARG A 116 7.74 -14.19 -15.12
CA ARG A 116 8.25 -12.95 -15.65
C ARG A 116 7.17 -12.27 -16.47
N SER A 117 6.86 -11.03 -16.12
CA SER A 117 6.08 -10.11 -16.94
C SER A 117 6.98 -9.37 -17.93
N VAL A 118 6.38 -8.54 -18.79
CA VAL A 118 7.14 -7.71 -19.73
C VAL A 118 8.19 -6.89 -18.98
N SER A 119 9.43 -6.97 -19.46
CA SER A 119 10.53 -6.20 -18.87
C SER A 119 10.38 -4.71 -19.23
N SER A 120 10.58 -3.84 -18.26
CA SER A 120 10.68 -2.40 -18.49
C SER A 120 12.12 -1.96 -18.32
N PHE A 121 12.60 -1.12 -19.23
CA PHE A 121 13.91 -0.44 -19.08
C PHE A 121 13.87 0.54 -17.89
N ILE A 122 12.70 1.12 -17.63
CA ILE A 122 12.48 2.06 -16.53
C ILE A 122 12.04 1.26 -15.30
N LYS A 123 12.85 1.32 -14.24
CA LYS A 123 12.53 0.64 -12.97
C LYS A 123 11.72 1.60 -12.07
N SER A 124 10.55 1.16 -11.63
CA SER A 124 9.74 1.94 -10.70
C SER A 124 10.49 2.23 -9.40
N GLN A 125 10.43 3.47 -8.92
CA GLN A 125 10.93 3.87 -7.61
C GLN A 125 9.91 3.55 -6.50
N ASN A 126 8.64 3.44 -6.86
CA ASN A 126 7.54 3.14 -5.95
C ASN A 126 7.27 1.63 -5.87
N LEU A 127 6.42 1.25 -4.92
CA LEU A 127 5.92 -0.11 -4.83
C LEU A 127 4.97 -0.39 -6.00
N LEU A 128 5.08 -1.58 -6.56
CA LEU A 128 4.20 -2.08 -7.61
C LEU A 128 2.89 -2.57 -7.01
N GLY A 129 1.80 -2.46 -7.77
CA GLY A 129 0.49 -2.92 -7.35
C GLY A 129 0.44 -4.45 -7.30
N LEU A 130 0.01 -5.00 -6.17
CA LEU A 130 -0.26 -6.43 -6.00
C LEU A 130 -1.42 -6.61 -5.04
N SER A 131 -2.41 -7.39 -5.44
CA SER A 131 -3.53 -7.78 -4.59
C SER A 131 -3.90 -9.25 -4.80
N VAL A 132 -4.63 -9.81 -3.84
CA VAL A 132 -5.16 -11.17 -3.94
C VAL A 132 -6.64 -11.15 -3.58
N SER A 133 -7.47 -11.80 -4.41
CA SER A 133 -8.91 -11.95 -4.17
C SER A 133 -9.17 -13.04 -3.11
N LYS A 134 -10.38 -13.07 -2.58
CA LYS A 134 -10.84 -14.11 -1.67
C LYS A 134 -10.77 -15.52 -2.28
N ASN A 135 -10.82 -15.61 -3.62
CA ASN A 135 -10.78 -16.87 -4.37
C ASN A 135 -9.37 -17.30 -4.80
N GLY A 136 -8.32 -16.59 -4.35
CA GLY A 136 -6.94 -16.91 -4.70
C GLY A 136 -6.55 -16.49 -6.12
N GLU A 137 -7.10 -15.40 -6.60
CA GLU A 137 -6.70 -14.76 -7.85
C GLU A 137 -5.80 -13.58 -7.52
N LEU A 138 -4.60 -13.57 -8.06
CA LEU A 138 -3.68 -12.45 -7.93
C LEU A 138 -3.95 -11.44 -9.04
N VAL A 139 -3.96 -10.17 -8.68
CA VAL A 139 -3.93 -9.07 -9.64
C VAL A 139 -2.70 -8.25 -9.37
N LEU A 140 -1.92 -8.01 -10.41
CA LEU A 140 -0.68 -7.23 -10.33
C LEU A 140 -0.63 -6.16 -11.42
N LEU A 141 0.02 -5.07 -11.08
CA LEU A 141 0.33 -3.97 -11.99
C LEU A 141 1.83 -3.71 -11.92
N ASN A 142 2.52 -3.96 -13.01
CA ASN A 142 3.98 -3.85 -13.07
C ASN A 142 4.46 -2.46 -13.52
N SER A 143 5.78 -2.26 -13.59
CA SER A 143 6.39 -0.98 -13.95
C SER A 143 6.24 -0.58 -15.42
N SER A 144 5.73 -1.46 -16.28
CA SER A 144 5.40 -1.16 -17.69
C SER A 144 3.93 -0.77 -17.90
N GLY A 145 3.12 -0.76 -16.82
CA GLY A 145 1.68 -0.52 -16.91
C GLY A 145 0.87 -1.76 -17.31
N GLU A 146 1.50 -2.92 -17.32
CA GLU A 146 0.81 -4.18 -17.60
C GLU A 146 0.04 -4.64 -16.35
N LEU A 147 -1.26 -4.82 -16.50
CA LEU A 147 -2.17 -5.38 -15.52
C LEU A 147 -2.44 -6.84 -15.85
N GLN A 148 -2.21 -7.73 -14.88
CA GLN A 148 -2.38 -9.16 -15.07
C GLN A 148 -3.22 -9.77 -13.97
N LYS A 149 -4.03 -10.78 -14.32
CA LYS A 149 -4.68 -11.69 -13.39
C LYS A 149 -4.04 -13.07 -13.48
N ILE A 150 -3.64 -13.61 -12.33
CA ILE A 150 -2.86 -14.84 -12.21
C ILE A 150 -3.49 -15.76 -11.17
N LYS A 151 -3.50 -17.06 -11.42
CA LYS A 151 -3.91 -18.08 -10.45
C LYS A 151 -2.83 -18.26 -9.37
N ALA A 152 -3.17 -18.05 -8.10
CA ALA A 152 -2.23 -18.12 -6.98
C ALA A 152 -1.58 -19.48 -6.80
N THR A 153 -2.26 -20.57 -7.19
CA THR A 153 -1.78 -21.93 -6.94
C THR A 153 -0.58 -22.33 -7.81
N ASN A 154 -0.56 -21.90 -9.08
CA ASN A 154 0.42 -22.37 -10.07
C ASN A 154 0.98 -21.28 -10.98
N GLY A 155 0.55 -20.04 -10.82
CA GLY A 155 1.04 -18.92 -11.63
C GLY A 155 0.46 -18.81 -13.04
N MET A 156 -0.58 -19.57 -13.38
CA MET A 156 -1.22 -19.49 -14.69
C MET A 156 -1.85 -18.10 -14.89
N ILE A 157 -1.50 -17.44 -15.99
CA ILE A 157 -2.07 -16.14 -16.34
C ILE A 157 -3.44 -16.37 -16.97
N TYR A 158 -4.48 -15.75 -16.40
CA TYR A 158 -5.83 -15.77 -16.94
C TYR A 158 -6.01 -14.74 -18.04
N TRP A 159 -5.54 -13.52 -17.77
CA TRP A 159 -5.51 -12.43 -18.74
C TRP A 159 -4.38 -11.44 -18.41
N SER A 160 -3.93 -10.73 -19.44
CA SER A 160 -2.92 -9.67 -19.37
C SER A 160 -3.31 -8.57 -20.34
N LEU A 161 -3.19 -7.32 -19.91
CA LEU A 161 -3.49 -6.14 -20.71
C LEU A 161 -2.59 -4.96 -20.33
N ASN A 162 -2.44 -4.02 -21.25
CA ASN A 162 -1.80 -2.76 -20.94
C ASN A 162 -2.86 -1.79 -20.39
N ALA A 163 -2.87 -1.59 -19.06
CA ALA A 163 -3.88 -0.79 -18.38
C ALA A 163 -3.74 0.72 -18.63
N ILE A 164 -2.57 1.19 -19.09
CA ILE A 164 -2.26 2.61 -19.16
C ILE A 164 -2.09 3.09 -20.61
N GLY A 165 -1.85 2.17 -21.54
CA GLY A 165 -1.90 2.38 -22.98
C GLY A 165 -1.27 3.69 -23.44
N SER A 166 -2.07 4.49 -24.14
CA SER A 166 -1.66 5.79 -24.69
C SER A 166 -1.39 6.88 -23.65
N PHE A 167 -1.83 6.72 -22.40
CA PHE A 167 -1.60 7.73 -21.35
C PHE A 167 -0.12 7.88 -20.98
N LEU A 168 0.70 6.82 -21.12
CA LEU A 168 2.13 6.90 -20.91
C LEU A 168 2.90 7.59 -22.05
N ALA A 169 2.30 7.74 -23.22
CA ALA A 169 2.99 8.30 -24.38
C ALA A 169 3.29 9.81 -24.23
N HIS A 170 2.62 10.49 -23.30
CA HIS A 170 2.76 11.93 -23.06
C HIS A 170 3.56 12.30 -21.81
N ASP A 171 3.72 11.37 -20.86
CA ASP A 171 4.45 11.65 -19.61
C ASP A 171 5.84 11.03 -19.64
N LYS A 172 6.85 11.89 -19.60
CA LYS A 172 8.26 11.50 -19.37
C LYS A 172 8.51 11.03 -17.93
N ASP A 173 7.46 10.99 -17.11
CA ASP A 173 7.55 10.65 -15.70
C ASP A 173 7.47 9.13 -15.49
N PHE A 174 8.24 8.68 -14.50
CA PHE A 174 8.30 7.27 -14.10
C PHE A 174 6.92 6.79 -13.67
N PHE A 175 6.50 5.66 -14.23
CA PHE A 175 5.23 5.04 -13.85
C PHE A 175 5.09 4.87 -12.34
N SER A 176 4.01 5.37 -11.80
CA SER A 176 3.66 5.27 -10.39
C SER A 176 2.17 4.96 -10.24
N SER A 177 1.86 3.96 -9.43
CA SER A 177 0.49 3.59 -9.09
C SER A 177 0.31 3.48 -7.59
N SER A 178 -0.94 3.52 -7.16
CA SER A 178 -1.34 3.09 -5.82
C SER A 178 -1.28 1.56 -5.68
N ASN A 179 -1.59 1.04 -4.50
CA ASN A 179 -1.93 -0.37 -4.37
C ASN A 179 -3.25 -0.66 -5.09
N ILE A 180 -3.39 -1.92 -5.55
CA ILE A 180 -4.63 -2.42 -6.14
C ILE A 180 -5.60 -2.80 -5.03
N VAL A 181 -6.85 -2.41 -5.18
CA VAL A 181 -7.97 -2.83 -4.33
C VAL A 181 -8.88 -3.73 -5.16
N ILE A 182 -9.20 -4.90 -4.64
CA ILE A 182 -10.17 -5.83 -5.23
C ILE A 182 -11.40 -5.79 -4.34
N SER A 183 -12.56 -5.52 -4.94
CA SER A 183 -13.87 -5.56 -4.28
C SER A 183 -14.87 -6.23 -5.19
N ASP A 184 -15.36 -7.37 -4.76
CA ASP A 184 -16.22 -8.25 -5.56
C ASP A 184 -15.57 -8.57 -6.92
N GLU A 185 -16.11 -8.06 -8.01
CA GLU A 185 -15.61 -8.23 -9.39
C GLU A 185 -14.81 -7.00 -9.88
N ASP A 186 -14.55 -6.01 -9.03
CA ASP A 186 -13.84 -4.78 -9.42
C ASP A 186 -12.38 -4.80 -8.98
N VAL A 187 -11.53 -4.36 -9.88
CA VAL A 187 -10.10 -4.10 -9.67
C VAL A 187 -9.86 -2.61 -9.78
N ILE A 188 -9.66 -1.92 -8.67
CA ILE A 188 -9.57 -0.45 -8.63
C ILE A 188 -8.17 -0.02 -8.18
N PHE A 189 -7.57 0.92 -8.89
CA PHE A 189 -6.29 1.54 -8.54
C PHE A 189 -6.18 2.95 -9.13
N SER A 190 -5.30 3.74 -8.53
CA SER A 190 -4.98 5.11 -8.98
C SER A 190 -3.60 5.18 -9.58
N THR A 191 -3.40 6.12 -10.49
CA THR A 191 -2.11 6.47 -11.08
C THR A 191 -1.87 7.98 -11.04
N SER A 192 -0.76 8.45 -11.58
CA SER A 192 -0.50 9.88 -11.77
C SER A 192 -1.48 10.58 -12.71
N VAL A 193 -2.23 9.86 -13.51
CA VAL A 193 -3.12 10.43 -14.54
C VAL A 193 -4.60 10.15 -14.30
N ALA A 194 -4.94 8.98 -13.76
CA ALA A 194 -6.34 8.57 -13.61
C ALA A 194 -6.54 7.53 -12.49
N ILE A 195 -7.80 7.35 -12.11
CA ILE A 195 -8.30 6.18 -11.38
C ILE A 195 -8.97 5.27 -12.40
N PHE A 196 -8.72 3.98 -12.26
CA PHE A 196 -9.24 2.92 -13.13
C PHE A 196 -10.04 1.92 -12.34
N SER A 197 -11.10 1.41 -12.94
CA SER A 197 -11.79 0.18 -12.53
C SER A 197 -11.84 -0.79 -13.70
N TYR A 198 -11.34 -2.00 -13.45
CA TYR A 198 -11.39 -3.11 -14.40
C TYR A 198 -12.22 -4.25 -13.81
N ASN A 199 -12.89 -4.99 -14.69
CA ASN A 199 -13.58 -6.20 -14.28
C ASN A 199 -12.58 -7.33 -13.97
N LEU A 200 -12.66 -7.91 -12.79
CA LEU A 200 -11.76 -8.96 -12.33
C LEU A 200 -11.83 -10.23 -13.18
N LEU A 201 -13.03 -10.58 -13.68
CA LEU A 201 -13.22 -11.82 -14.44
C LEU A 201 -12.67 -11.70 -15.86
N THR A 202 -12.99 -10.61 -16.54
CA THR A 202 -12.74 -10.45 -17.97
C THR A 202 -11.50 -9.59 -18.29
N GLY A 203 -11.05 -8.75 -17.38
CA GLY A 203 -10.04 -7.72 -17.64
C GLY A 203 -10.57 -6.52 -18.41
N ALA A 204 -11.89 -6.44 -18.69
CA ALA A 204 -12.47 -5.30 -19.38
C ALA A 204 -12.43 -4.04 -18.50
N LEU A 205 -12.20 -2.87 -19.13
CA LEU A 205 -12.30 -1.58 -18.46
C LEU A 205 -13.77 -1.30 -18.12
N ASN A 206 -14.10 -1.15 -16.83
CA ASN A 206 -15.44 -0.74 -16.41
C ASN A 206 -15.59 0.78 -16.57
N TRP A 207 -14.66 1.53 -15.98
CA TRP A 207 -14.63 2.99 -16.08
C TRP A 207 -13.22 3.54 -15.78
N LEU A 208 -13.04 4.79 -16.17
CA LEU A 208 -11.85 5.59 -15.94
C LEU A 208 -12.29 7.02 -15.56
N GLN A 209 -11.60 7.61 -14.58
CA GLN A 209 -11.72 9.02 -14.23
C GLN A 209 -10.36 9.70 -14.22
N GLU A 210 -10.20 10.80 -14.94
CA GLU A 210 -8.96 11.59 -14.99
C GLU A 210 -8.75 12.35 -13.67
N LEU A 211 -8.25 11.63 -12.67
CA LEU A 211 -7.99 12.11 -11.31
C LEU A 211 -6.58 11.66 -10.89
N GLU A 212 -5.66 12.59 -10.80
CA GLU A 212 -4.29 12.33 -10.35
C GLU A 212 -4.26 12.00 -8.86
N SER A 213 -3.93 10.77 -8.50
CA SER A 213 -3.78 10.35 -7.11
C SER A 213 -2.75 9.24 -6.96
N PHE A 214 -1.89 9.36 -5.95
CA PHE A 214 -1.00 8.28 -5.52
C PHE A 214 -1.55 7.52 -4.31
N ASN A 215 -2.68 7.97 -3.76
CA ASN A 215 -3.31 7.32 -2.63
C ASN A 215 -4.06 6.07 -3.08
N THR A 216 -3.94 5.00 -2.31
CA THR A 216 -4.75 3.80 -2.52
C THR A 216 -6.22 4.14 -2.30
N PRO A 217 -7.11 3.89 -3.27
CA PRO A 217 -8.54 4.09 -3.11
C PRO A 217 -9.08 3.26 -1.95
N ILE A 218 -10.09 3.77 -1.26
CA ILE A 218 -10.82 3.02 -0.24
C ILE A 218 -12.24 2.82 -0.73
N ILE A 219 -12.70 1.57 -0.70
CA ILE A 219 -14.05 1.20 -1.09
C ILE A 219 -14.87 1.01 0.18
N ASP A 220 -16.01 1.67 0.24
CA ASP A 220 -17.01 1.52 1.29
C ASP A 220 -18.40 1.41 0.64
N ASN A 221 -18.95 0.22 0.66
CA ASN A 221 -20.17 -0.14 -0.07
C ASN A 221 -20.06 0.25 -1.57
N ASN A 222 -20.99 1.07 -2.08
CA ASN A 222 -20.97 1.57 -3.46
C ASN A 222 -20.20 2.88 -3.64
N ASN A 223 -19.30 3.23 -2.71
CA ASN A 223 -18.47 4.43 -2.76
C ASN A 223 -17.00 4.10 -2.90
N VAL A 224 -16.31 4.82 -3.77
CA VAL A 224 -14.85 4.79 -3.91
C VAL A 224 -14.31 6.15 -3.48
N PHE A 225 -13.54 6.17 -2.42
CA PHE A 225 -12.90 7.38 -1.91
C PHE A 225 -11.43 7.43 -2.32
N THR A 226 -11.02 8.60 -2.78
CA THR A 226 -9.60 8.92 -3.00
C THR A 226 -9.32 10.37 -2.63
N ILE A 227 -8.03 10.70 -2.46
CA ILE A 227 -7.59 12.08 -2.31
C ILE A 227 -6.55 12.37 -3.39
N THR A 228 -6.86 13.35 -4.23
CA THR A 228 -5.96 13.75 -5.33
C THR A 228 -4.68 14.43 -4.83
N ASN A 229 -3.67 14.51 -5.69
CA ASN A 229 -2.41 15.19 -5.39
C ASN A 229 -2.61 16.67 -5.02
N ASN A 230 -3.66 17.31 -5.55
CA ASN A 230 -4.03 18.70 -5.26
C ASN A 230 -4.91 18.85 -4.00
N GLY A 231 -5.14 17.75 -3.26
CA GLY A 231 -5.87 17.76 -1.98
C GLY A 231 -7.38 17.79 -2.10
N TYR A 232 -7.94 17.32 -3.22
CA TYR A 232 -9.39 17.10 -3.32
C TYR A 232 -9.73 15.71 -2.79
N LEU A 233 -10.56 15.64 -1.78
CA LEU A 233 -11.26 14.43 -1.37
C LEU A 233 -12.37 14.18 -2.37
N VAL A 234 -12.29 13.10 -3.10
CA VAL A 234 -13.25 12.70 -4.13
C VAL A 234 -13.97 11.44 -3.71
N ASN A 235 -15.28 11.44 -3.83
CA ASN A 235 -16.15 10.28 -3.71
C ASN A 235 -16.74 9.96 -5.09
N LEU A 236 -16.53 8.72 -5.54
CA LEU A 236 -17.01 8.19 -6.81
C LEU A 236 -18.03 7.07 -6.53
N GLU A 237 -19.00 6.91 -7.40
CA GLU A 237 -19.84 5.73 -7.45
C GLU A 237 -19.04 4.53 -7.98
N LYS A 238 -19.04 3.41 -7.26
CA LYS A 238 -18.20 2.25 -7.57
C LYS A 238 -18.49 1.66 -8.94
N ASP A 239 -19.76 1.55 -9.31
CA ASP A 239 -20.18 0.83 -10.51
C ASP A 239 -19.96 1.64 -11.79
N SER A 240 -20.08 2.97 -11.73
CA SER A 240 -20.01 3.86 -12.90
C SER A 240 -18.77 4.75 -12.94
N GLY A 241 -18.06 4.90 -11.84
CA GLY A 241 -16.99 5.87 -11.68
C GLY A 241 -17.46 7.33 -11.65
N LYS A 242 -18.77 7.59 -11.61
CA LYS A 242 -19.33 8.94 -11.58
C LYS A 242 -18.90 9.66 -10.29
N ILE A 243 -18.39 10.89 -10.43
CA ILE A 243 -18.06 11.72 -9.28
C ILE A 243 -19.34 12.16 -8.57
N ILE A 244 -19.54 11.65 -7.36
CA ILE A 244 -20.63 12.05 -6.48
C ILE A 244 -20.30 13.39 -5.82
N ARG A 245 -19.03 13.53 -5.38
CA ARG A 245 -18.57 14.72 -4.66
C ARG A 245 -17.07 14.92 -4.80
N SER A 246 -16.66 16.19 -4.79
CA SER A 246 -15.25 16.59 -4.76
C SER A 246 -15.08 17.84 -3.87
N VAL A 247 -14.26 17.73 -2.82
CA VAL A 247 -14.05 18.80 -1.83
C VAL A 247 -12.56 19.00 -1.59
N ASN A 248 -12.07 20.23 -1.76
CA ASN A 248 -10.68 20.56 -1.44
C ASN A 248 -10.48 20.65 0.08
N ILE A 249 -9.90 19.62 0.68
CA ILE A 249 -9.68 19.53 2.13
C ILE A 249 -8.47 20.37 2.62
N LEU A 250 -7.58 20.78 1.71
CA LEU A 250 -6.46 21.65 2.04
C LEU A 250 -6.85 23.13 2.06
N LYS A 251 -8.03 23.50 1.55
CA LYS A 251 -8.53 24.89 1.49
C LYS A 251 -8.54 25.58 2.85
N ASN A 252 -8.79 24.84 3.92
CA ASN A 252 -8.87 25.38 5.28
C ASN A 252 -7.50 25.54 5.96
N LEU A 253 -6.42 25.07 5.34
CA LEU A 253 -5.05 25.36 5.80
C LEU A 253 -4.64 26.78 5.42
N LYS A 254 -3.74 27.40 6.20
CA LYS A 254 -3.11 28.68 5.83
C LYS A 254 -2.42 28.55 4.47
N LYS A 255 -2.52 29.59 3.60
CA LYS A 255 -2.05 29.58 2.20
C LYS A 255 -0.65 28.98 2.03
N LYS A 256 0.33 29.37 2.88
CA LYS A 256 1.71 28.84 2.87
C LYS A 256 1.80 27.33 3.23
N LYS A 257 0.77 26.74 3.82
CA LYS A 257 0.73 25.33 4.28
C LYS A 257 -0.07 24.40 3.36
N ARG A 258 -0.74 24.95 2.34
CA ARG A 258 -1.50 24.19 1.34
C ARG A 258 -0.61 23.44 0.35
N LYS A 259 0.64 23.92 0.15
CA LYS A 259 1.64 23.21 -0.67
C LYS A 259 2.19 22.02 0.11
N THR A 260 1.43 20.93 0.13
CA THR A 260 1.79 19.70 0.80
C THR A 260 1.09 18.53 0.12
N ASN A 261 1.71 17.37 0.16
CA ASN A 261 1.09 16.14 -0.33
C ASN A 261 0.38 15.42 0.83
N ILE A 262 -0.65 14.68 0.49
CA ILE A 262 -1.29 13.73 1.39
C ILE A 262 -0.33 12.54 1.58
N SER A 263 -0.05 12.18 2.82
CA SER A 263 0.77 11.00 3.14
C SER A 263 -0.06 9.72 3.21
N GLY A 264 -1.37 9.85 3.28
CA GLY A 264 -2.34 8.77 3.26
C GLY A 264 -3.62 9.15 3.99
N PHE A 265 -4.62 8.28 3.91
CA PHE A 265 -5.89 8.45 4.61
C PHE A 265 -6.51 7.10 4.97
N VAL A 266 -7.47 7.12 5.89
CA VAL A 266 -8.25 5.96 6.32
C VAL A 266 -9.68 6.40 6.65
N ILE A 267 -10.64 5.48 6.55
CA ILE A 267 -12.04 5.70 6.86
C ILE A 267 -12.41 4.90 8.10
N GLY A 268 -13.14 5.52 9.01
CA GLY A 268 -13.67 4.86 10.20
C GLY A 268 -14.73 5.72 10.88
N SER A 269 -15.77 5.09 11.43
CA SER A 269 -16.87 5.77 12.16
C SER A 269 -17.51 6.92 11.37
N GLY A 270 -17.72 6.74 10.07
CA GLY A 270 -18.31 7.76 9.18
C GLY A 270 -17.41 8.96 8.89
N LYS A 271 -16.13 8.89 9.24
CA LYS A 271 -15.14 9.96 9.03
C LYS A 271 -13.95 9.49 8.20
N ILE A 272 -13.34 10.44 7.51
CA ILE A 272 -12.10 10.28 6.76
C ILE A 272 -11.01 11.02 7.51
N TYR A 273 -9.95 10.30 7.86
CA TYR A 273 -8.78 10.81 8.55
C TYR A 273 -7.63 10.88 7.54
N ALA A 274 -7.34 12.08 7.05
CA ALA A 274 -6.26 12.33 6.09
C ALA A 274 -5.05 12.95 6.79
N THR A 275 -3.86 12.50 6.43
CA THR A 275 -2.61 13.04 6.96
C THR A 275 -1.78 13.67 5.85
N THR A 276 -0.98 14.68 6.20
CA THR A 276 -0.16 15.43 5.25
C THR A 276 1.32 15.33 5.59
N LEU A 277 2.19 15.39 4.56
CA LEU A 277 3.64 15.36 4.75
C LEU A 277 4.15 16.50 5.63
N ASN A 278 3.48 17.64 5.69
CA ASN A 278 3.87 18.76 6.56
C ASN A 278 3.26 18.71 7.96
N GLY A 279 2.70 17.54 8.38
CA GLY A 279 2.33 17.23 9.75
C GLY A 279 0.96 17.73 10.19
N TYR A 280 -0.05 17.64 9.35
CA TYR A 280 -1.45 17.88 9.73
C TYR A 280 -2.26 16.59 9.65
N LEU A 281 -3.16 16.44 10.60
CA LEU A 281 -4.30 15.52 10.56
C LEU A 281 -5.53 16.35 10.21
N ILE A 282 -6.22 15.94 9.14
CA ILE A 282 -7.47 16.56 8.67
C ILE A 282 -8.57 15.52 8.81
N VAL A 283 -9.63 15.85 9.50
CA VAL A 283 -10.79 14.99 9.69
C VAL A 283 -11.94 15.55 8.87
N CYS A 284 -12.52 14.71 8.02
CA CYS A 284 -13.63 15.04 7.16
C CYS A 284 -14.81 14.09 7.41
N SER A 285 -16.03 14.57 7.21
CA SER A 285 -17.19 13.70 7.12
C SER A 285 -17.11 12.83 5.87
N ALA A 286 -17.29 11.53 5.97
CA ALA A 286 -17.36 10.64 4.80
C ALA A 286 -18.61 10.90 3.95
N ILE A 287 -19.70 11.36 4.59
CA ILE A 287 -20.97 11.66 3.91
C ILE A 287 -20.91 12.97 3.14
N SER A 288 -20.47 14.07 3.77
CA SER A 288 -20.49 15.41 3.17
C SER A 288 -19.16 15.81 2.53
N GLY A 289 -18.05 15.13 2.84
CA GLY A 289 -16.69 15.52 2.47
C GLY A 289 -16.18 16.78 3.18
N GLN A 290 -17.00 17.44 3.99
CA GLN A 290 -16.65 18.68 4.68
C GLN A 290 -15.59 18.43 5.75
N VAL A 291 -14.65 19.37 5.87
CA VAL A 291 -13.63 19.34 6.92
C VAL A 291 -14.27 19.69 8.27
N GLU A 292 -14.21 18.75 9.20
CA GLU A 292 -14.72 18.92 10.57
C GLU A 292 -13.65 19.46 11.51
N SER A 293 -12.42 18.99 11.37
CA SER A 293 -11.31 19.45 12.20
C SER A 293 -9.95 19.36 11.50
N ILE A 294 -9.02 20.19 11.95
CA ILE A 294 -7.62 20.17 11.51
C ILE A 294 -6.74 20.25 12.74
N LYS A 295 -5.88 19.25 12.92
CA LYS A 295 -4.93 19.20 14.02
C LYS A 295 -3.50 19.22 13.50
N LYS A 296 -2.68 20.11 14.05
CA LYS A 296 -1.25 20.13 13.76
C LYS A 296 -0.54 19.10 14.64
N ILE A 297 0.10 18.12 14.02
CA ILE A 297 0.89 17.07 14.69
C ILE A 297 2.30 17.58 15.01
N GLY A 298 2.83 18.46 14.15
CA GLY A 298 4.13 19.09 14.34
C GLY A 298 5.23 18.51 13.49
N ASP A 299 5.38 17.19 13.45
CA ASP A 299 6.38 16.50 12.61
C ASP A 299 5.77 16.03 11.30
N SER A 300 6.60 15.83 10.28
CA SER A 300 6.18 15.20 9.03
C SER A 300 5.59 13.82 9.28
N ILE A 301 4.53 13.48 8.55
CA ILE A 301 3.87 12.18 8.62
C ILE A 301 4.23 11.42 7.35
N VAL A 302 4.86 10.26 7.51
CA VAL A 302 5.50 9.52 6.40
C VAL A 302 4.78 8.25 5.99
N ALA A 303 3.72 7.90 6.72
CA ALA A 303 2.91 6.70 6.46
C ALA A 303 1.42 7.04 6.55
N SER A 304 0.61 6.27 5.85
CA SER A 304 -0.85 6.35 6.03
C SER A 304 -1.22 6.09 7.49
N PRO A 305 -2.20 6.82 8.01
CA PRO A 305 -2.73 6.54 9.33
C PRO A 305 -3.38 5.15 9.35
N ILE A 306 -3.47 4.54 10.51
CA ILE A 306 -4.15 3.25 10.69
C ILE A 306 -5.18 3.36 11.82
N ILE A 307 -6.31 2.70 11.65
CA ILE A 307 -7.31 2.53 12.70
C ILE A 307 -7.20 1.10 13.23
N SER A 308 -7.17 0.96 14.54
CA SER A 308 -7.24 -0.32 15.21
C SER A 308 -8.13 -0.18 16.43
N LYS A 309 -9.21 -0.98 16.49
CA LYS A 309 -10.29 -0.80 17.45
C LYS A 309 -10.79 0.65 17.40
N ASP A 310 -10.86 1.33 18.51
CA ASP A 310 -11.38 2.70 18.64
C ASP A 310 -10.29 3.78 18.55
N SER A 311 -9.07 3.42 18.13
CA SER A 311 -7.94 4.35 18.12
C SER A 311 -7.34 4.54 16.73
N LEU A 312 -7.04 5.80 16.41
CA LEU A 312 -6.27 6.19 15.22
C LEU A 312 -4.79 6.32 15.59
N TYR A 313 -3.92 5.68 14.82
CA TYR A 313 -2.46 5.75 15.01
C TYR A 313 -1.78 6.45 13.83
N ILE A 314 -0.86 7.36 14.16
CA ILE A 314 -0.07 8.13 13.19
C ILE A 314 1.41 7.93 13.50
N LEU A 315 2.20 7.58 12.47
CA LEU A 315 3.66 7.47 12.54
C LEU A 315 4.32 8.71 11.94
N THR A 316 5.19 9.37 12.70
CA THR A 316 5.91 10.55 12.24
C THR A 316 7.34 10.23 11.78
N ALA A 317 7.94 11.11 10.98
CA ALA A 317 9.33 11.00 10.51
C ALA A 317 10.36 10.96 11.67
N LYS A 318 10.01 11.49 12.84
CA LYS A 318 10.86 11.41 14.04
C LYS A 318 10.61 10.14 14.88
N SER A 319 10.06 9.10 14.25
CA SER A 319 9.80 7.80 14.89
C SER A 319 8.88 7.88 16.12
N ARG A 320 7.95 8.83 16.13
CA ARG A 320 6.90 8.90 17.16
C ARG A 320 5.62 8.25 16.66
N ILE A 321 5.01 7.45 17.51
CA ILE A 321 3.67 6.91 17.31
C ILE A 321 2.73 7.75 18.17
N LEU A 322 1.70 8.30 17.55
CA LEU A 322 0.67 9.07 18.22
C LEU A 322 -0.66 8.32 18.10
N GLY A 323 -1.29 8.08 19.22
CA GLY A 323 -2.64 7.49 19.31
C GLY A 323 -3.68 8.57 19.61
N PHE A 324 -4.84 8.45 18.99
CA PHE A 324 -6.02 9.31 19.20
C PHE A 324 -7.24 8.39 19.37
N ASN A 325 -7.97 8.58 20.45
CA ASN A 325 -9.24 7.90 20.74
C ASN A 325 -10.40 8.78 20.35
#